data_43569c9bf3a47c670044d7ad980580ae
#
_entry.id   43569c9bf3a47c670044d7ad980580ae
#
_cell.length_a   1.000
_cell.length_b   1.000
_cell.length_c   1.000
_cell.angle_alpha   90.00
_cell.angle_beta   90.00
_cell.angle_gamma   90.00
#
_symmetry.space_group_name_H-M   'P 1'
#
loop_
_entity.id
_entity.type
_entity.pdbx_description
1 polymer ?
#
loop_
_entity_poly.entity_id
_entity_poly.type
_entity_poly.pdbx_seq_one_letter_code
_entity_poly.pdbx_strand_id
1 'polypeptide(L)'
;MKGIQAEIVAVGTELLLGQIANTNAQWISQQLAIRGISVYYHHVVGDNEKRFLEVLQSATQRSDLILITGGLGPTDDDLTRETVAQFVGKQLVESKQALADIEAYFKRSNRVMATNNRKQAHVIPGATIIPNRSGTAPGMIVPHQDCHLILMPGVPDEMKGMMEDTVFPYLEDRLTLNDVITSKMLRFIGIGESELEMKVKHLIEQQTNPTIAPLATDGEVALRLTAKAESADGANQLINVAQQQIEKVVGDYIYGVNDQTINQVIVNWLNRNQQTIAAAESLTGGRFADAMVSVPGAGHVFKGSIVSYTPDAKVAVLDIDQSILDQYGMVSEHCAYQMAKHAKNKFDATYGISFTGVAGPDELEGKDVGTVYICFYHSEDNYKIEQFSFPKNREIVRNRSVKKGLALIYQYLKKNH
;
A
#
# COMPACT_ATOMS: atom_id res chain seq x y z
N MET A 1 27.94 10.59 -14.59
CA MET A 1 27.36 11.85 -14.08
C MET A 1 26.71 11.57 -12.76
N LYS A 2 26.76 12.49 -11.77
CA LYS A 2 26.12 12.33 -10.47
C LYS A 2 24.58 12.38 -10.71
N GLY A 3 23.85 11.37 -10.27
CA GLY A 3 22.39 11.37 -10.40
C GLY A 3 21.79 12.50 -9.56
N ILE A 4 20.58 12.95 -9.92
CA ILE A 4 19.84 13.98 -9.19
C ILE A 4 19.46 13.46 -7.82
N GLN A 5 19.78 14.26 -6.80
CA GLN A 5 19.48 13.97 -5.41
C GLN A 5 18.34 14.87 -4.93
N ALA A 6 17.32 14.24 -4.35
CA ALA A 6 16.17 14.95 -3.80
C ALA A 6 16.03 14.71 -2.29
N GLU A 7 15.46 15.71 -1.61
CA GLU A 7 14.97 15.60 -0.24
C GLU A 7 13.50 16.02 -0.17
N ILE A 8 12.76 15.41 0.75
CA ILE A 8 11.36 15.75 0.99
C ILE A 8 11.22 16.35 2.37
N VAL A 9 10.58 17.51 2.45
CA VAL A 9 10.30 18.23 3.69
C VAL A 9 8.78 18.34 3.87
N ALA A 10 8.25 17.65 4.86
CA ALA A 10 6.85 17.76 5.24
C ALA A 10 6.72 18.76 6.41
N VAL A 11 5.89 19.78 6.24
CA VAL A 11 5.64 20.84 7.21
C VAL A 11 4.24 20.64 7.78
N GLY A 12 4.14 20.44 9.10
CA GLY A 12 2.89 20.27 9.83
C GLY A 12 3.13 19.66 11.20
N THR A 13 2.59 20.28 12.22
CA THR A 13 2.71 19.82 13.62
C THR A 13 1.97 18.50 13.85
N GLU A 14 0.86 18.24 13.13
CA GLU A 14 0.08 17.01 13.17
C GLU A 14 0.87 15.75 12.75
N LEU A 15 1.85 15.93 11.87
CA LEU A 15 2.77 14.86 11.48
C LEU A 15 3.72 14.49 12.61
N LEU A 16 4.26 15.49 13.32
CA LEU A 16 5.15 15.27 14.47
C LEU A 16 4.42 14.62 15.64
N LEU A 17 3.15 14.96 15.84
CA LEU A 17 2.31 14.37 16.87
C LEU A 17 1.79 12.97 16.52
N GLY A 18 2.08 12.48 15.31
CA GLY A 18 1.62 11.17 14.85
C GLY A 18 0.11 11.07 14.63
N GLN A 19 -0.59 12.19 14.49
CA GLN A 19 -2.02 12.23 14.24
C GLN A 19 -2.37 11.74 12.83
N ILE A 20 -1.48 11.99 11.87
CA ILE A 20 -1.59 11.50 10.50
C ILE A 20 -0.26 10.89 10.03
N ALA A 21 -0.34 9.94 9.08
CA ALA A 21 0.83 9.40 8.40
C ALA A 21 1.29 10.31 7.26
N ASN A 22 2.60 10.40 7.04
CA ASN A 22 3.18 11.17 5.92
C ASN A 22 3.05 10.43 4.59
N THR A 23 1.82 10.33 4.08
CA THR A 23 1.53 9.67 2.81
C THR A 23 2.01 10.46 1.58
N ASN A 24 2.15 11.79 1.71
CA ASN A 24 2.71 12.63 0.66
C ASN A 24 4.17 12.26 0.37
N ALA A 25 5.00 12.17 1.40
CA ALA A 25 6.40 11.80 1.21
C ALA A 25 6.55 10.38 0.63
N GLN A 26 5.71 9.45 1.05
CA GLN A 26 5.67 8.10 0.49
C GLN A 26 5.38 8.13 -1.02
N TRP A 27 4.31 8.83 -1.42
CA TRP A 27 3.90 8.91 -2.83
C TRP A 27 4.95 9.64 -3.68
N ILE A 28 5.45 10.80 -3.22
CA ILE A 28 6.49 11.57 -3.92
C ILE A 28 7.73 10.70 -4.14
N SER A 29 8.21 9.99 -3.11
CA SER A 29 9.38 9.11 -3.24
C SER A 29 9.18 8.03 -4.30
N GLN A 30 8.00 7.41 -4.36
CA GLN A 30 7.67 6.42 -5.37
C GLN A 30 7.71 7.02 -6.78
N GLN A 31 7.14 8.23 -6.95
CA GLN A 31 7.09 8.89 -8.24
C GLN A 31 8.45 9.41 -8.73
N LEU A 32 9.28 9.89 -7.80
CA LEU A 32 10.65 10.32 -8.12
C LEU A 32 11.55 9.13 -8.48
N ALA A 33 11.41 8.01 -7.76
CA ALA A 33 12.15 6.78 -8.06
C ALA A 33 11.86 6.26 -9.48
N ILE A 34 10.59 6.29 -9.93
CA ILE A 34 10.21 5.91 -11.29
C ILE A 34 10.93 6.80 -12.35
N ARG A 35 11.22 8.06 -12.00
CA ARG A 35 11.87 9.04 -12.87
C ARG A 35 13.39 9.13 -12.71
N GLY A 36 13.99 8.20 -11.98
CA GLY A 36 15.44 8.16 -11.81
C GLY A 36 16.01 9.17 -10.82
N ILE A 37 15.16 9.81 -10.03
CA ILE A 37 15.56 10.78 -9.01
C ILE A 37 15.65 10.08 -7.67
N SER A 38 16.83 10.10 -7.05
CA SER A 38 17.07 9.45 -5.77
C SER A 38 16.65 10.33 -4.60
N VAL A 39 15.84 9.81 -3.69
CA VAL A 39 15.48 10.47 -2.42
C VAL A 39 16.27 9.82 -1.29
N TYR A 40 17.11 10.60 -0.60
CA TYR A 40 17.94 10.08 0.49
C TYR A 40 17.45 10.51 1.87
N TYR A 41 16.72 11.62 1.97
CA TYR A 41 16.28 12.15 3.27
C TYR A 41 14.81 12.57 3.22
N HIS A 42 14.12 12.23 4.29
CA HIS A 42 12.80 12.77 4.61
C HIS A 42 12.91 13.58 5.91
N HIS A 43 12.40 14.79 5.89
CA HIS A 43 12.29 15.65 7.07
C HIS A 43 10.81 15.87 7.39
N VAL A 44 10.52 15.92 8.69
CA VAL A 44 9.23 16.38 9.20
C VAL A 44 9.51 17.54 10.14
N VAL A 45 8.90 18.69 9.87
CA VAL A 45 9.06 19.90 10.66
C VAL A 45 7.69 20.39 11.10
N GLY A 46 7.54 20.75 12.39
CA GLY A 46 6.34 21.45 12.82
C GLY A 46 6.34 22.92 12.34
N ASP A 47 5.25 23.60 12.52
CA ASP A 47 5.02 24.99 12.12
C ASP A 47 5.92 25.94 12.92
N ASN A 48 7.22 25.89 12.65
CA ASN A 48 8.26 26.64 13.33
C ASN A 48 9.33 27.11 12.34
N GLU A 49 9.38 28.41 12.11
CA GLU A 49 10.27 29.08 11.15
C GLU A 49 11.74 28.70 11.35
N LYS A 50 12.24 28.79 12.59
CA LYS A 50 13.66 28.55 12.89
C LYS A 50 14.10 27.13 12.53
N ARG A 51 13.34 26.12 12.94
CA ARG A 51 13.64 24.72 12.64
C ARG A 51 13.56 24.45 11.14
N PHE A 52 12.59 25.08 10.47
CA PHE A 52 12.44 24.91 9.04
C PHE A 52 13.61 25.54 8.28
N LEU A 53 14.09 26.71 8.68
CA LEU A 53 15.31 27.33 8.11
C LEU A 53 16.55 26.43 8.29
N GLU A 54 16.73 25.81 9.46
CA GLU A 54 17.83 24.88 9.71
C GLU A 54 17.77 23.66 8.74
N VAL A 55 16.58 23.13 8.50
CA VAL A 55 16.38 22.01 7.54
C VAL A 55 16.69 22.48 6.13
N LEU A 56 16.17 23.62 5.68
CA LEU A 56 16.44 24.15 4.33
C LEU A 56 17.94 24.40 4.11
N GLN A 57 18.61 24.97 5.09
CA GLN A 57 20.06 25.22 5.03
C GLN A 57 20.85 23.91 4.87
N SER A 58 20.48 22.87 5.61
CA SER A 58 21.14 21.56 5.53
C SER A 58 20.84 20.85 4.21
N ALA A 59 19.57 20.88 3.76
CA ALA A 59 19.12 20.18 2.56
C ALA A 59 19.73 20.79 1.28
N THR A 60 19.77 22.12 1.15
CA THR A 60 20.30 22.79 -0.04
C THR A 60 21.83 22.64 -0.22
N GLN A 61 22.56 22.22 0.83
CA GLN A 61 24.01 21.96 0.70
C GLN A 61 24.34 20.64 0.02
N ARG A 62 23.37 19.71 -0.08
CA ARG A 62 23.65 18.34 -0.52
C ARG A 62 22.67 17.78 -1.55
N SER A 63 21.54 18.47 -1.76
CA SER A 63 20.50 18.00 -2.69
C SER A 63 20.17 19.03 -3.77
N ASP A 64 19.92 18.53 -4.96
CA ASP A 64 19.62 19.34 -6.15
C ASP A 64 18.14 19.75 -6.18
N LEU A 65 17.29 19.02 -5.46
CA LEU A 65 15.84 19.17 -5.47
C LEU A 65 15.27 18.99 -4.05
N ILE A 66 14.49 19.96 -3.57
CA ILE A 66 13.81 19.90 -2.27
C ILE A 66 12.32 20.08 -2.49
N LEU A 67 11.55 19.01 -2.19
CA LEU A 67 10.10 19.03 -2.31
C LEU A 67 9.51 19.28 -0.93
N ILE A 68 8.78 20.39 -0.80
CA ILE A 68 8.21 20.87 0.45
C ILE A 68 6.69 20.71 0.37
N THR A 69 6.07 20.04 1.34
CA THR A 69 4.63 19.85 1.40
C THR A 69 4.06 20.36 2.72
N GLY A 70 2.99 21.14 2.65
CA GLY A 70 2.32 21.73 3.82
C GLY A 70 2.65 23.19 4.07
N GLY A 71 1.92 23.82 4.99
CA GLY A 71 2.11 25.21 5.42
C GLY A 71 1.86 26.28 4.36
N LEU A 72 1.00 26.00 3.34
CA LEU A 72 0.59 26.95 2.32
C LEU A 72 -0.86 27.46 2.49
N GLY A 73 -1.51 27.12 3.57
CA GLY A 73 -2.87 27.58 3.87
C GLY A 73 -2.96 29.08 4.18
N PRO A 74 -4.15 29.55 4.56
CA PRO A 74 -4.41 30.96 4.85
C PRO A 74 -4.23 31.35 6.30
N THR A 75 -3.88 30.41 7.19
CA THR A 75 -3.79 30.61 8.63
C THR A 75 -2.42 31.15 9.06
N ASP A 76 -2.28 31.62 10.28
CA ASP A 76 -1.04 32.27 10.74
C ASP A 76 0.08 31.26 11.00
N ASP A 77 -0.27 30.01 11.23
CA ASP A 77 0.64 28.86 11.36
C ASP A 77 1.15 28.32 10.01
N ASP A 78 0.53 28.72 8.89
CA ASP A 78 1.02 28.42 7.54
C ASP A 78 2.21 29.34 7.22
N LEU A 79 3.42 28.87 7.46
CA LEU A 79 4.67 29.65 7.38
C LEU A 79 5.57 29.30 6.18
N THR A 80 5.20 28.32 5.37
CA THR A 80 6.11 27.77 4.33
C THR A 80 6.54 28.83 3.32
N ARG A 81 5.64 29.66 2.81
CA ARG A 81 5.98 30.73 1.84
C ARG A 81 6.93 31.76 2.42
N GLU A 82 6.60 32.22 3.62
CA GLU A 82 7.32 33.25 4.36
C GLU A 82 8.74 32.77 4.69
N THR A 83 8.86 31.56 5.20
CA THR A 83 10.15 30.96 5.58
C THR A 83 11.04 30.73 4.35
N VAL A 84 10.48 30.21 3.27
CA VAL A 84 11.25 30.01 2.03
C VAL A 84 11.64 31.35 1.39
N ALA A 85 10.75 32.35 1.39
CA ALA A 85 11.06 33.70 0.90
C ALA A 85 12.23 34.32 1.69
N GLN A 86 12.20 34.23 3.01
CA GLN A 86 13.29 34.68 3.89
C GLN A 86 14.58 33.90 3.60
N PHE A 87 14.52 32.58 3.47
CA PHE A 87 15.69 31.74 3.18
C PHE A 87 16.38 32.12 1.87
N VAL A 88 15.62 32.42 0.83
CA VAL A 88 16.18 32.82 -0.47
C VAL A 88 16.45 34.36 -0.58
N GLY A 89 16.26 35.11 0.50
CA GLY A 89 16.53 36.54 0.58
C GLY A 89 15.58 37.41 -0.25
N LYS A 90 14.31 36.98 -0.41
CA LYS A 90 13.30 37.69 -1.20
C LYS A 90 12.10 38.09 -0.35
N GLN A 91 11.44 39.18 -0.74
CA GLN A 91 10.16 39.58 -0.15
C GLN A 91 9.01 39.04 -1.01
N LEU A 92 7.96 38.57 -0.35
CA LEU A 92 6.73 38.13 -1.02
C LEU A 92 6.03 39.28 -1.73
N VAL A 93 5.46 39.00 -2.90
CA VAL A 93 4.65 39.95 -3.67
C VAL A 93 3.30 39.31 -4.00
N GLU A 94 2.23 40.12 -4.01
CA GLU A 94 0.93 39.64 -4.43
C GLU A 94 0.90 39.38 -5.95
N SER A 95 0.56 38.18 -6.36
CA SER A 95 0.33 37.81 -7.75
C SER A 95 -1.11 38.04 -8.14
N LYS A 96 -1.35 38.91 -9.11
CA LYS A 96 -2.70 39.14 -9.65
C LYS A 96 -3.30 37.89 -10.25
N GLN A 97 -2.47 37.05 -10.91
CA GLN A 97 -2.94 35.77 -11.47
C GLN A 97 -3.38 34.81 -10.36
N ALA A 98 -2.53 34.59 -9.34
CA ALA A 98 -2.86 33.72 -8.23
C ALA A 98 -4.13 34.19 -7.48
N LEU A 99 -4.27 35.51 -7.29
CA LEU A 99 -5.47 36.05 -6.66
C LEU A 99 -6.73 35.78 -7.52
N ALA A 100 -6.65 36.00 -8.83
CA ALA A 100 -7.78 35.72 -9.73
C ALA A 100 -8.16 34.24 -9.73
N ASP A 101 -7.19 33.33 -9.67
CA ASP A 101 -7.43 31.88 -9.62
C ASP A 101 -8.13 31.48 -8.31
N ILE A 102 -7.71 32.06 -7.17
CA ILE A 102 -8.34 31.86 -5.85
C ILE A 102 -9.78 32.36 -5.88
N GLU A 103 -10.02 33.59 -6.37
CA GLU A 103 -11.35 34.16 -6.48
C GLU A 103 -12.26 33.29 -7.38
N ALA A 104 -11.73 32.81 -8.51
CA ALA A 104 -12.45 31.91 -9.41
C ALA A 104 -12.80 30.58 -8.73
N TYR A 105 -11.92 30.02 -7.88
CA TYR A 105 -12.21 28.82 -7.10
C TYR A 105 -13.36 29.04 -6.13
N PHE A 106 -13.37 30.12 -5.33
CA PHE A 106 -14.45 30.45 -4.40
C PHE A 106 -15.77 30.66 -5.14
N LYS A 107 -15.75 31.35 -6.29
CA LYS A 107 -16.94 31.55 -7.12
C LYS A 107 -17.52 30.23 -7.64
N ARG A 108 -16.67 29.30 -8.13
CA ARG A 108 -17.12 27.97 -8.61
C ARG A 108 -17.70 27.10 -7.49
N SER A 109 -17.13 27.18 -6.29
CA SER A 109 -17.59 26.43 -5.12
C SER A 109 -18.78 27.08 -4.40
N ASN A 110 -19.27 28.22 -4.89
CA ASN A 110 -20.35 29.00 -4.27
C ASN A 110 -20.07 29.36 -2.79
N ARG A 111 -18.81 29.71 -2.49
CA ARG A 111 -18.32 30.10 -1.17
C ARG A 111 -17.82 31.54 -1.19
N VAL A 112 -17.88 32.20 -0.03
CA VAL A 112 -17.33 33.55 0.13
C VAL A 112 -15.85 33.44 0.50
N MET A 113 -14.99 34.13 -0.21
CA MET A 113 -13.57 34.23 0.09
C MET A 113 -13.37 35.07 1.36
N ALA A 114 -12.77 34.49 2.38
CA ALA A 114 -12.37 35.24 3.57
C ALA A 114 -11.13 36.11 3.30
N THR A 115 -10.96 37.20 4.08
CA THR A 115 -9.84 38.14 3.89
C THR A 115 -8.45 37.52 4.02
N ASN A 116 -8.31 36.53 4.90
CA ASN A 116 -7.05 35.81 5.10
C ASN A 116 -6.66 34.91 3.91
N ASN A 117 -7.62 34.48 3.07
CA ASN A 117 -7.28 33.75 1.85
C ASN A 117 -6.43 34.55 0.86
N ARG A 118 -6.45 35.88 0.96
CA ARG A 118 -5.59 36.75 0.12
C ARG A 118 -4.10 36.52 0.38
N LYS A 119 -3.71 36.07 1.60
CA LYS A 119 -2.36 35.67 1.91
C LYS A 119 -1.84 34.58 0.94
N GLN A 120 -2.72 33.70 0.47
CA GLN A 120 -2.36 32.62 -0.46
C GLN A 120 -1.94 33.12 -1.86
N ALA A 121 -2.32 34.35 -2.23
CA ALA A 121 -1.92 34.95 -3.50
C ALA A 121 -0.48 35.52 -3.47
N HIS A 122 0.19 35.51 -2.32
CA HIS A 122 1.56 36.00 -2.23
C HIS A 122 2.53 34.93 -2.75
N VAL A 123 3.45 35.36 -3.60
CA VAL A 123 4.43 34.49 -4.26
C VAL A 123 5.85 35.04 -4.11
N ILE A 124 6.83 34.18 -4.25
CA ILE A 124 8.25 34.53 -4.25
C ILE A 124 8.62 35.07 -5.65
N PRO A 125 9.16 36.29 -5.77
CA PRO A 125 9.56 36.84 -7.07
C PRO A 125 10.55 35.94 -7.83
N GLY A 126 10.25 35.68 -9.09
CA GLY A 126 11.05 34.80 -9.95
C GLY A 126 10.78 33.31 -9.79
N ALA A 127 9.80 32.92 -8.94
CA ALA A 127 9.31 31.56 -8.88
C ALA A 127 8.36 31.26 -10.06
N THR A 128 8.36 30.00 -10.51
CA THR A 128 7.30 29.48 -11.37
C THR A 128 6.11 29.10 -10.53
N ILE A 129 4.94 29.69 -10.79
CA ILE A 129 3.71 29.39 -10.05
C ILE A 129 3.18 28.02 -10.53
N ILE A 130 2.86 27.15 -9.57
CA ILE A 130 2.18 25.88 -9.83
C ILE A 130 0.67 26.09 -9.58
N PRO A 131 -0.19 26.01 -10.59
CA PRO A 131 -1.62 26.20 -10.44
C PRO A 131 -2.23 25.11 -9.54
N ASN A 132 -3.19 25.49 -8.70
CA ASN A 132 -3.97 24.55 -7.89
C ASN A 132 -5.38 24.40 -8.48
N ARG A 133 -5.66 23.26 -9.12
CA ARG A 133 -6.98 22.99 -9.71
C ARG A 133 -8.00 22.50 -8.69
N SER A 134 -7.52 21.89 -7.59
CA SER A 134 -8.35 21.22 -6.59
C SER A 134 -8.53 22.01 -5.29
N GLY A 135 -7.73 23.07 -5.10
CA GLY A 135 -7.72 23.89 -3.88
C GLY A 135 -7.48 25.37 -4.16
N THR A 136 -7.11 26.11 -3.10
CA THR A 136 -6.91 27.57 -3.16
C THR A 136 -5.43 27.98 -3.17
N ALA A 137 -4.55 27.22 -2.51
CA ALA A 137 -3.16 27.59 -2.34
C ALA A 137 -2.34 27.20 -3.57
N PRO A 138 -1.80 28.15 -4.37
CA PRO A 138 -0.87 27.80 -5.43
C PRO A 138 0.44 27.27 -4.87
N GLY A 139 1.09 26.37 -5.60
CA GLY A 139 2.45 25.95 -5.33
C GLY A 139 3.46 26.87 -6.03
N MET A 140 4.74 26.64 -5.80
CA MET A 140 5.82 27.41 -6.41
C MET A 140 7.04 26.54 -6.66
N ILE A 141 7.73 26.75 -7.80
CA ILE A 141 9.08 26.25 -8.02
C ILE A 141 10.03 27.45 -7.91
N VAL A 142 10.89 27.41 -6.91
CA VAL A 142 11.82 28.51 -6.56
C VAL A 142 13.24 28.05 -6.85
N PRO A 143 13.88 28.56 -7.92
CA PRO A 143 15.31 28.35 -8.14
C PRO A 143 16.14 29.05 -7.07
N HIS A 144 17.07 28.33 -6.45
CA HIS A 144 18.00 28.87 -5.48
C HIS A 144 19.38 28.23 -5.63
N GLN A 145 20.37 29.00 -6.11
CA GLN A 145 21.70 28.51 -6.48
C GLN A 145 21.59 27.32 -7.47
N ASP A 146 22.16 26.18 -7.14
CA ASP A 146 22.10 24.94 -7.95
C ASP A 146 20.93 24.01 -7.55
N CYS A 147 20.04 24.47 -6.66
CA CYS A 147 18.93 23.70 -6.11
C CYS A 147 17.58 24.29 -6.54
N HIS A 148 16.56 23.44 -6.60
CA HIS A 148 15.17 23.85 -6.84
C HIS A 148 14.32 23.50 -5.60
N LEU A 149 13.68 24.53 -5.02
CA LEU A 149 12.73 24.37 -3.92
C LEU A 149 11.32 24.32 -4.51
N ILE A 150 10.61 23.22 -4.32
CA ILE A 150 9.25 23.03 -4.84
C ILE A 150 8.27 23.01 -3.66
N LEU A 151 7.43 24.02 -3.59
CA LEU A 151 6.45 24.22 -2.52
C LEU A 151 5.08 23.73 -2.98
N MET A 152 4.45 22.88 -2.23
CA MET A 152 3.13 22.30 -2.52
C MET A 152 2.28 22.21 -1.24
N PRO A 153 0.93 22.23 -1.36
CA PRO A 153 0.05 22.07 -0.21
C PRO A 153 0.17 20.71 0.46
N GLY A 154 -0.29 20.61 1.71
CA GLY A 154 -0.32 19.36 2.48
C GLY A 154 -1.42 18.39 2.06
N VAL A 155 -2.50 18.87 1.43
CA VAL A 155 -3.63 18.03 0.98
C VAL A 155 -3.17 17.11 -0.14
N PRO A 156 -3.29 15.77 0.00
CA PRO A 156 -2.71 14.81 -0.95
C PRO A 156 -3.17 14.98 -2.38
N ASP A 157 -4.47 15.19 -2.63
CA ASP A 157 -5.00 15.30 -3.98
C ASP A 157 -4.57 16.60 -4.68
N GLU A 158 -4.40 17.69 -3.93
CA GLU A 158 -3.84 18.95 -4.45
C GLU A 158 -2.38 18.77 -4.84
N MET A 159 -1.58 18.21 -3.94
CA MET A 159 -0.15 17.96 -4.15
C MET A 159 0.09 17.03 -5.35
N LYS A 160 -0.65 15.92 -5.46
CA LYS A 160 -0.53 14.97 -6.58
C LYS A 160 -0.84 15.63 -7.92
N GLY A 161 -1.96 16.39 -8.00
CA GLY A 161 -2.30 17.13 -9.22
C GLY A 161 -1.22 18.13 -9.63
N MET A 162 -0.62 18.85 -8.69
CA MET A 162 0.50 19.76 -8.94
C MET A 162 1.75 19.04 -9.45
N MET A 163 2.06 17.88 -8.85
CA MET A 163 3.19 17.06 -9.28
C MET A 163 2.99 16.57 -10.72
N GLU A 164 1.81 16.05 -11.05
CA GLU A 164 1.50 15.49 -12.37
C GLU A 164 1.41 16.56 -13.46
N ASP A 165 0.69 17.64 -13.19
CA ASP A 165 0.39 18.69 -14.19
C ASP A 165 1.56 19.64 -14.44
N THR A 166 2.43 19.87 -13.44
CA THR A 166 3.44 20.95 -13.54
C THR A 166 4.85 20.49 -13.15
N VAL A 167 4.99 19.82 -11.98
CA VAL A 167 6.32 19.53 -11.43
C VAL A 167 7.05 18.50 -12.29
N PHE A 168 6.42 17.38 -12.61
CA PHE A 168 7.07 16.37 -13.45
C PHE A 168 7.43 16.88 -14.83
N PRO A 169 6.56 17.56 -15.60
CA PRO A 169 6.94 18.19 -16.86
C PRO A 169 8.11 19.18 -16.72
N TYR A 170 8.12 19.99 -15.65
CA TYR A 170 9.22 20.89 -15.36
C TYR A 170 10.55 20.16 -15.13
N LEU A 171 10.52 19.07 -14.37
CA LEU A 171 11.70 18.27 -14.09
C LEU A 171 12.20 17.53 -15.35
N GLU A 172 11.30 17.02 -16.17
CA GLU A 172 11.61 16.34 -17.44
C GLU A 172 12.26 17.28 -18.46
N ASP A 173 11.80 18.55 -18.53
CA ASP A 173 12.37 19.57 -19.42
C ASP A 173 13.75 20.06 -18.97
N ARG A 174 13.95 20.21 -17.66
CA ARG A 174 15.14 20.84 -17.07
C ARG A 174 16.25 19.87 -16.68
N LEU A 175 15.88 18.65 -16.34
CA LEU A 175 16.80 17.63 -15.91
C LEU A 175 17.01 16.67 -17.06
N THR A 176 18.21 16.60 -17.59
CA THR A 176 18.58 15.57 -18.59
C THR A 176 18.52 14.21 -17.91
N LEU A 177 17.31 13.66 -17.79
CA LEU A 177 17.06 12.31 -17.27
C LEU A 177 17.51 11.33 -18.37
N ASN A 178 18.81 11.03 -18.41
CA ASN A 178 19.39 10.14 -19.42
C ASN A 178 19.04 8.67 -19.18
N ASP A 179 18.48 8.36 -18.01
CA ASP A 179 18.18 6.99 -17.59
C ASP A 179 16.77 6.86 -17.04
N VAL A 180 16.09 5.84 -17.48
CA VAL A 180 14.77 5.44 -16.95
C VAL A 180 14.97 4.40 -15.87
N ILE A 181 14.36 4.60 -14.70
CA ILE A 181 14.28 3.57 -13.65
C ILE A 181 12.90 2.92 -13.71
N THR A 182 12.87 1.61 -13.83
CA THR A 182 11.65 0.80 -13.77
C THR A 182 11.73 -0.15 -12.59
N SER A 183 10.63 -0.29 -11.86
CA SER A 183 10.52 -1.27 -10.78
C SER A 183 9.36 -2.23 -11.04
N LYS A 184 9.55 -3.48 -10.62
CA LYS A 184 8.52 -4.52 -10.64
C LYS A 184 8.53 -5.23 -9.31
N MET A 185 7.35 -5.41 -8.72
CA MET A 185 7.16 -6.14 -7.48
C MET A 185 6.73 -7.57 -7.80
N LEU A 186 7.44 -8.56 -7.32
CA LEU A 186 6.98 -9.96 -7.32
C LEU A 186 6.38 -10.26 -5.95
N ARG A 187 5.15 -10.76 -5.92
CA ARG A 187 4.41 -11.02 -4.69
C ARG A 187 4.32 -12.51 -4.41
N PHE A 188 4.60 -12.89 -3.17
CA PHE A 188 4.69 -14.28 -2.75
C PHE A 188 3.66 -14.62 -1.69
N ILE A 189 3.17 -15.86 -1.72
CA ILE A 189 2.30 -16.42 -0.69
C ILE A 189 2.72 -17.86 -0.36
N GLY A 190 2.53 -18.26 0.89
CA GLY A 190 2.87 -19.62 1.32
C GLY A 190 4.34 -19.84 1.67
N ILE A 191 5.19 -18.80 1.59
CA ILE A 191 6.59 -18.80 1.99
C ILE A 191 6.84 -17.70 3.03
N GLY A 192 7.72 -17.94 3.99
CA GLY A 192 8.16 -16.94 4.97
C GLY A 192 9.29 -16.06 4.42
N GLU A 193 9.46 -14.85 5.01
CA GLU A 193 10.51 -13.89 4.61
C GLU A 193 11.91 -14.52 4.65
N SER A 194 12.29 -15.11 5.79
CA SER A 194 13.61 -15.72 5.96
C SER A 194 13.86 -16.88 5.01
N GLU A 195 12.82 -17.68 4.70
CA GLU A 195 12.95 -18.78 3.76
C GLU A 195 13.09 -18.26 2.32
N LEU A 196 12.31 -17.24 1.94
CA LEU A 196 12.42 -16.59 0.64
C LEU A 196 13.82 -16.01 0.45
N GLU A 197 14.30 -15.24 1.44
CA GLU A 197 15.64 -14.62 1.40
C GLU A 197 16.74 -15.68 1.25
N MET A 198 16.70 -16.76 2.02
CA MET A 198 17.68 -17.85 1.90
C MET A 198 17.69 -18.47 0.50
N LYS A 199 16.50 -18.71 -0.08
CA LYS A 199 16.41 -19.33 -1.42
C LYS A 199 16.97 -18.43 -2.53
N VAL A 200 16.76 -17.11 -2.43
CA VAL A 200 17.20 -16.15 -3.45
C VAL A 200 18.50 -15.42 -3.09
N LYS A 201 19.16 -15.80 -1.97
CA LYS A 201 20.35 -15.13 -1.43
C LYS A 201 21.45 -14.96 -2.48
N HIS A 202 21.75 -16.02 -3.24
CA HIS A 202 22.77 -15.98 -4.28
C HIS A 202 22.45 -14.96 -5.40
N LEU A 203 21.17 -14.73 -5.71
CA LEU A 203 20.75 -13.72 -6.69
C LEU A 203 20.91 -12.30 -6.12
N ILE A 204 20.62 -12.13 -4.81
CA ILE A 204 20.79 -10.85 -4.12
C ILE A 204 22.26 -10.48 -3.99
N GLU A 205 23.14 -11.43 -3.66
CA GLU A 205 24.57 -11.19 -3.51
C GLU A 205 25.27 -10.88 -4.83
N GLN A 206 24.81 -11.43 -5.94
CA GLN A 206 25.37 -11.24 -7.28
C GLN A 206 24.71 -10.11 -8.07
N GLN A 207 23.70 -9.45 -7.49
CA GLN A 207 22.97 -8.40 -8.19
C GLN A 207 23.85 -7.19 -8.52
N THR A 208 23.60 -6.62 -9.68
CA THR A 208 24.14 -5.32 -10.10
C THR A 208 23.03 -4.42 -10.61
N ASN A 209 22.40 -4.82 -11.71
CA ASN A 209 21.27 -4.17 -12.32
C ASN A 209 20.40 -5.25 -13.04
N PRO A 210 19.20 -5.54 -12.59
CA PRO A 210 18.43 -4.85 -11.55
C PRO A 210 18.87 -5.16 -10.13
N THR A 211 18.54 -4.27 -9.19
CA THR A 211 18.62 -4.58 -7.76
C THR A 211 17.39 -5.39 -7.32
N ILE A 212 17.60 -6.28 -6.34
CA ILE A 212 16.57 -7.17 -5.76
C ILE A 212 16.46 -6.85 -4.28
N ALA A 213 15.32 -6.32 -3.84
CA ALA A 213 15.10 -5.94 -2.46
C ALA A 213 13.92 -6.73 -1.87
N PRO A 214 14.15 -7.56 -0.83
CA PRO A 214 13.08 -8.17 -0.06
C PRO A 214 12.26 -7.12 0.68
N LEU A 215 10.95 -7.29 0.69
CA LEU A 215 9.98 -6.46 1.40
C LEU A 215 9.00 -7.38 2.12
N ALA A 216 8.82 -7.18 3.42
CA ALA A 216 7.83 -7.90 4.20
C ALA A 216 6.74 -6.95 4.67
N THR A 217 5.51 -7.39 4.52
CA THR A 217 4.33 -6.79 5.14
C THR A 217 3.57 -7.89 5.90
N ASP A 218 2.66 -7.52 6.79
CA ASP A 218 1.94 -8.49 7.65
C ASP A 218 1.38 -9.70 6.88
N GLY A 219 2.16 -10.82 6.89
CA GLY A 219 1.78 -12.12 6.32
C GLY A 219 1.95 -12.26 4.81
N GLU A 220 2.57 -11.29 4.12
CA GLU A 220 2.97 -11.38 2.73
C GLU A 220 4.43 -10.97 2.56
N VAL A 221 5.10 -11.58 1.61
CA VAL A 221 6.48 -11.24 1.25
C VAL A 221 6.52 -10.83 -0.22
N ALA A 222 7.37 -9.88 -0.55
CA ALA A 222 7.58 -9.44 -1.91
C ALA A 222 9.06 -9.27 -2.21
N LEU A 223 9.44 -9.35 -3.48
CA LEU A 223 10.75 -8.94 -4.00
C LEU A 223 10.53 -7.78 -4.96
N ARG A 224 11.15 -6.64 -4.68
CA ARG A 224 11.18 -5.51 -5.61
C ARG A 224 12.42 -5.61 -6.49
N LEU A 225 12.20 -5.69 -7.78
CA LEU A 225 13.23 -5.63 -8.82
C LEU A 225 13.28 -4.19 -9.35
N THR A 226 14.43 -3.53 -9.30
CA THR A 226 14.57 -2.16 -9.80
C THR A 226 15.73 -2.09 -10.78
N ALA A 227 15.43 -1.79 -12.03
CA ALA A 227 16.43 -1.65 -13.11
C ALA A 227 16.53 -0.19 -13.58
N LYS A 228 17.75 0.18 -13.97
CA LYS A 228 18.09 1.46 -14.58
C LYS A 228 18.63 1.21 -15.99
N ALA A 229 18.09 1.89 -17.01
CA ALA A 229 18.55 1.77 -18.40
C ALA A 229 18.22 3.05 -19.18
N GLU A 230 18.77 3.19 -20.37
CA GLU A 230 18.52 4.32 -21.29
C GLU A 230 17.07 4.37 -21.80
N SER A 231 16.30 3.29 -21.66
CA SER A 231 14.90 3.22 -22.06
C SER A 231 14.09 2.31 -21.11
N ALA A 232 12.78 2.54 -21.05
CA ALA A 232 11.85 1.69 -20.30
C ALA A 232 11.88 0.22 -20.78
N ASP A 233 12.01 0.00 -22.07
CA ASP A 233 12.11 -1.35 -22.65
C ASP A 233 13.41 -2.05 -22.21
N GLY A 234 14.53 -1.33 -22.22
CA GLY A 234 15.81 -1.85 -21.72
C GLY A 234 15.73 -2.21 -20.22
N ALA A 235 15.15 -1.34 -19.40
CA ALA A 235 14.94 -1.62 -17.98
C ALA A 235 14.02 -2.83 -17.76
N ASN A 236 12.92 -2.93 -18.50
CA ASN A 236 12.01 -4.08 -18.44
C ASN A 236 12.67 -5.39 -18.88
N GLN A 237 13.55 -5.38 -19.88
CA GLN A 237 14.32 -6.57 -20.28
C GLN A 237 15.22 -7.07 -19.14
N LEU A 238 15.94 -6.16 -18.46
CA LEU A 238 16.77 -6.52 -17.31
C LEU A 238 15.94 -7.12 -16.17
N ILE A 239 14.77 -6.52 -15.86
CA ILE A 239 13.85 -7.04 -14.85
C ILE A 239 13.34 -8.43 -15.24
N ASN A 240 12.97 -8.65 -16.49
CA ASN A 240 12.43 -9.93 -16.94
C ASN A 240 13.49 -11.07 -16.84
N VAL A 241 14.76 -10.77 -17.11
CA VAL A 241 15.86 -11.76 -16.93
C VAL A 241 15.99 -12.13 -15.45
N ALA A 242 16.00 -11.15 -14.55
CA ALA A 242 16.08 -11.42 -13.11
C ALA A 242 14.83 -12.15 -12.59
N GLN A 243 13.65 -11.78 -13.07
CA GLN A 243 12.40 -12.48 -12.73
C GLN A 243 12.47 -13.96 -13.13
N GLN A 244 12.92 -14.28 -14.32
CA GLN A 244 13.07 -15.68 -14.77
C GLN A 244 14.04 -16.48 -13.89
N GLN A 245 15.09 -15.84 -13.38
CA GLN A 245 16.01 -16.50 -12.43
C GLN A 245 15.32 -16.76 -11.09
N ILE A 246 14.55 -15.80 -10.58
CA ILE A 246 13.78 -15.94 -9.34
C ILE A 246 12.68 -17.01 -9.51
N GLU A 247 11.98 -17.03 -10.63
CA GLU A 247 10.93 -18.01 -10.93
C GLU A 247 11.44 -19.45 -10.92
N LYS A 248 12.66 -19.70 -11.37
CA LYS A 248 13.27 -21.04 -11.32
C LYS A 248 13.49 -21.56 -9.89
N VAL A 249 13.63 -20.66 -8.92
CA VAL A 249 13.94 -21.01 -7.53
C VAL A 249 12.70 -21.02 -6.65
N VAL A 250 11.83 -20.01 -6.82
CA VAL A 250 10.68 -19.74 -5.93
C VAL A 250 9.39 -19.45 -6.69
N GLY A 251 9.31 -19.78 -7.97
CA GLY A 251 8.16 -19.50 -8.83
C GLY A 251 6.84 -20.10 -8.33
N ASP A 252 6.90 -21.21 -7.60
CA ASP A 252 5.70 -21.85 -7.02
C ASP A 252 4.97 -20.98 -6.01
N TYR A 253 5.67 -20.04 -5.39
CA TYR A 253 5.12 -19.14 -4.39
C TYR A 253 4.66 -17.79 -4.98
N ILE A 254 5.02 -17.46 -6.24
CA ILE A 254 4.61 -16.21 -6.87
C ILE A 254 3.14 -16.28 -7.24
N TYR A 255 2.34 -15.38 -6.67
CA TYR A 255 0.91 -15.26 -6.98
C TYR A 255 0.56 -14.05 -7.85
N GLY A 256 1.42 -13.05 -7.91
CA GLY A 256 1.11 -11.82 -8.62
C GLY A 256 2.29 -10.86 -8.75
N VAL A 257 2.04 -9.75 -9.42
CA VAL A 257 3.01 -8.69 -9.64
C VAL A 257 2.42 -7.32 -9.26
N ASN A 258 3.27 -6.38 -8.87
CA ASN A 258 2.91 -5.00 -8.55
C ASN A 258 1.80 -4.90 -7.49
N ASP A 259 0.65 -4.29 -7.82
CA ASP A 259 -0.46 -4.05 -6.90
C ASP A 259 -1.51 -5.17 -6.88
N GLN A 260 -1.25 -6.27 -7.58
CA GLN A 260 -2.15 -7.42 -7.54
C GLN A 260 -2.24 -7.99 -6.13
N THR A 261 -3.46 -8.20 -5.64
CA THR A 261 -3.71 -8.85 -4.35
C THR A 261 -4.10 -10.31 -4.57
N ILE A 262 -3.84 -11.15 -3.57
CA ILE A 262 -4.14 -12.59 -3.67
C ILE A 262 -5.64 -12.88 -3.85
N ASN A 263 -6.50 -12.11 -3.20
CA ASN A 263 -7.95 -12.22 -3.37
C ASN A 263 -8.40 -11.83 -4.80
N GLN A 264 -7.81 -10.78 -5.42
CA GLN A 264 -8.06 -10.47 -6.84
C GLN A 264 -7.66 -11.63 -7.76
N VAL A 265 -6.49 -12.24 -7.50
CA VAL A 265 -6.03 -13.38 -8.31
C VAL A 265 -6.99 -14.56 -8.20
N ILE A 266 -7.44 -14.89 -6.97
CA ILE A 266 -8.39 -15.97 -6.73
C ILE A 266 -9.75 -15.68 -7.39
N VAL A 267 -10.31 -14.49 -7.19
CA VAL A 267 -11.60 -14.10 -7.78
C VAL A 267 -11.54 -14.14 -9.30
N ASN A 268 -10.49 -13.62 -9.90
CA ASN A 268 -10.29 -13.64 -11.34
C ASN A 268 -10.16 -15.08 -11.89
N TRP A 269 -9.44 -15.93 -11.14
CA TRP A 269 -9.28 -17.33 -11.52
C TRP A 269 -10.62 -18.08 -11.47
N LEU A 270 -11.38 -17.95 -10.38
CA LEU A 270 -12.70 -18.56 -10.20
C LEU A 270 -13.67 -18.09 -11.31
N ASN A 271 -13.66 -16.79 -11.64
CA ASN A 271 -14.48 -16.25 -12.72
C ASN A 271 -14.16 -16.89 -14.08
N ARG A 272 -12.88 -16.99 -14.43
CA ARG A 272 -12.43 -17.58 -15.71
C ARG A 272 -12.84 -19.05 -15.85
N ASN A 273 -12.83 -19.78 -14.74
CA ASN A 273 -13.15 -21.21 -14.71
C ASN A 273 -14.64 -21.49 -14.37
N GLN A 274 -15.47 -20.45 -14.22
CA GLN A 274 -16.90 -20.56 -13.88
C GLN A 274 -17.12 -21.37 -12.57
N GLN A 275 -16.22 -21.20 -11.61
CA GLN A 275 -16.25 -21.88 -10.31
C GLN A 275 -16.62 -20.92 -9.19
N THR A 276 -17.21 -21.46 -8.15
CA THR A 276 -17.74 -20.67 -7.04
C THR A 276 -17.21 -21.16 -5.70
N ILE A 277 -17.18 -20.27 -4.71
CA ILE A 277 -16.72 -20.58 -3.37
C ILE A 277 -17.69 -20.05 -2.31
N ALA A 278 -17.86 -20.80 -1.24
CA ALA A 278 -18.59 -20.38 -0.05
C ALA A 278 -17.71 -20.58 1.20
N ALA A 279 -18.00 -19.87 2.28
CA ALA A 279 -17.21 -19.93 3.50
C ALA A 279 -18.04 -20.21 4.74
N ALA A 280 -17.39 -20.83 5.75
CA ALA A 280 -17.87 -20.89 7.13
C ALA A 280 -16.80 -20.31 8.06
N GLU A 281 -17.14 -19.27 8.78
CA GLU A 281 -16.23 -18.49 9.60
C GLU A 281 -16.59 -18.60 11.08
N SER A 282 -15.60 -18.88 11.92
CA SER A 282 -15.73 -18.76 13.37
C SER A 282 -14.87 -17.60 13.87
N LEU A 283 -13.60 -17.84 14.20
CA LEU A 283 -12.70 -16.79 14.73
C LEU A 283 -12.48 -15.60 13.78
N THR A 284 -12.59 -15.80 12.49
CA THR A 284 -12.38 -14.75 11.47
C THR A 284 -13.54 -13.77 11.41
N GLY A 285 -14.78 -14.21 11.75
CA GLY A 285 -15.94 -13.36 11.98
C GLY A 285 -16.30 -12.48 10.80
N GLY A 286 -16.31 -13.01 9.58
CA GLY A 286 -16.64 -12.30 8.34
C GLY A 286 -15.46 -11.69 7.60
N ARG A 287 -14.23 -11.78 8.11
CA ARG A 287 -13.05 -11.18 7.45
C ARG A 287 -12.67 -11.83 6.14
N PHE A 288 -12.89 -13.14 6.01
CA PHE A 288 -12.69 -13.80 4.72
C PHE A 288 -13.74 -13.32 3.71
N ALA A 289 -14.99 -13.21 4.12
CA ALA A 289 -16.05 -12.64 3.28
C ALA A 289 -15.72 -11.22 2.84
N ASP A 290 -15.28 -10.36 3.77
CA ASP A 290 -14.85 -8.99 3.48
C ASP A 290 -13.70 -8.96 2.46
N ALA A 291 -12.68 -9.79 2.65
CA ALA A 291 -11.56 -9.91 1.71
C ALA A 291 -12.01 -10.32 0.30
N MET A 292 -12.99 -11.20 0.19
CA MET A 292 -13.52 -11.63 -1.11
C MET A 292 -14.36 -10.54 -1.77
N VAL A 293 -15.29 -9.92 -1.03
CA VAL A 293 -16.20 -8.90 -1.58
C VAL A 293 -15.53 -7.56 -1.85
N SER A 294 -14.36 -7.32 -1.31
CA SER A 294 -13.54 -6.14 -1.65
C SER A 294 -13.08 -6.11 -3.12
N VAL A 295 -13.18 -7.25 -3.81
CA VAL A 295 -12.78 -7.37 -5.22
C VAL A 295 -13.99 -7.13 -6.13
N PRO A 296 -13.92 -6.17 -7.07
CA PRO A 296 -14.97 -5.97 -8.07
C PRO A 296 -15.24 -7.26 -8.85
N GLY A 297 -16.52 -7.62 -9.01
CA GLY A 297 -16.93 -8.84 -9.68
C GLY A 297 -16.96 -10.10 -8.80
N ALA A 298 -16.63 -10.02 -7.52
CA ALA A 298 -16.68 -11.14 -6.58
C ALA A 298 -18.06 -11.79 -6.49
N GLY A 299 -19.17 -11.05 -6.71
CA GLY A 299 -20.54 -11.57 -6.66
C GLY A 299 -20.83 -12.70 -7.67
N HIS A 300 -20.02 -12.86 -8.70
CA HIS A 300 -20.18 -13.99 -9.65
C HIS A 300 -19.61 -15.31 -9.08
N VAL A 301 -18.65 -15.24 -8.15
CA VAL A 301 -17.90 -16.41 -7.67
C VAL A 301 -18.04 -16.67 -6.19
N PHE A 302 -18.21 -15.64 -5.38
CA PHE A 302 -18.39 -15.77 -3.93
C PHE A 302 -19.87 -15.85 -3.61
N LYS A 303 -20.33 -17.04 -3.22
CA LYS A 303 -21.75 -17.32 -2.97
C LYS A 303 -22.22 -16.82 -1.59
N GLY A 304 -21.30 -16.67 -0.65
CA GLY A 304 -21.59 -16.17 0.68
C GLY A 304 -20.72 -16.80 1.77
N SER A 305 -20.91 -16.33 2.99
CA SER A 305 -20.25 -16.84 4.20
C SER A 305 -21.24 -16.97 5.34
N ILE A 306 -21.12 -18.04 6.13
CA ILE A 306 -21.86 -18.23 7.38
C ILE A 306 -20.90 -17.99 8.53
N VAL A 307 -21.19 -17.00 9.35
CA VAL A 307 -20.45 -16.76 10.61
C VAL A 307 -21.13 -17.58 11.71
N SER A 308 -20.55 -18.74 12.05
CA SER A 308 -21.02 -19.64 13.11
C SER A 308 -20.06 -19.61 14.29
N TYR A 309 -20.26 -18.64 15.19
CA TYR A 309 -19.29 -18.32 16.25
C TYR A 309 -19.39 -19.24 17.48
N THR A 310 -20.58 -19.71 17.80
CA THR A 310 -20.87 -20.55 18.95
C THR A 310 -21.13 -22.02 18.54
N PRO A 311 -21.04 -23.02 19.48
CA PRO A 311 -21.45 -24.39 19.19
C PRO A 311 -22.88 -24.47 18.67
N ASP A 312 -23.83 -23.80 19.33
CA ASP A 312 -25.24 -23.80 18.94
C ASP A 312 -25.44 -23.27 17.53
N ALA A 313 -24.69 -22.19 17.13
CA ALA A 313 -24.75 -21.67 15.78
C ALA A 313 -24.18 -22.66 14.73
N LYS A 314 -23.16 -23.43 15.10
CA LYS A 314 -22.62 -24.47 14.21
C LYS A 314 -23.64 -25.60 13.97
N VAL A 315 -24.34 -26.00 14.98
CA VAL A 315 -25.42 -27.00 14.86
C VAL A 315 -26.62 -26.43 14.12
N ALA A 316 -27.13 -25.29 14.55
CA ALA A 316 -28.41 -24.76 14.08
C ALA A 316 -28.32 -24.21 12.62
N VAL A 317 -27.19 -23.66 12.23
CA VAL A 317 -27.04 -22.95 10.92
C VAL A 317 -26.23 -23.76 9.92
N LEU A 318 -25.19 -24.47 10.38
CA LEU A 318 -24.35 -25.27 9.50
C LEU A 318 -24.72 -26.76 9.50
N ASP A 319 -25.73 -27.18 10.27
CA ASP A 319 -26.17 -28.59 10.43
C ASP A 319 -25.02 -29.53 10.85
N ILE A 320 -24.09 -29.03 11.65
CA ILE A 320 -23.02 -29.86 12.19
C ILE A 320 -23.61 -30.75 13.30
N ASP A 321 -23.38 -32.06 13.24
CA ASP A 321 -23.85 -32.96 14.26
C ASP A 321 -23.24 -32.61 15.61
N GLN A 322 -24.08 -32.51 16.66
CA GLN A 322 -23.64 -32.21 18.02
C GLN A 322 -22.58 -33.23 18.49
N SER A 323 -22.71 -34.51 18.10
CA SER A 323 -21.76 -35.56 18.45
C SER A 323 -20.32 -35.26 17.99
N ILE A 324 -20.15 -34.55 16.86
CA ILE A 324 -18.83 -34.12 16.35
C ILE A 324 -18.22 -33.08 17.30
N LEU A 325 -19.03 -32.12 17.75
CA LEU A 325 -18.57 -31.10 18.67
C LEU A 325 -18.26 -31.68 20.06
N ASP A 326 -19.08 -32.62 20.54
CA ASP A 326 -18.90 -33.30 21.83
C ASP A 326 -17.65 -34.19 21.87
N GLN A 327 -17.36 -34.87 20.74
CA GLN A 327 -16.23 -35.79 20.65
C GLN A 327 -14.90 -35.11 20.33
N TYR A 328 -14.89 -34.13 19.43
CA TYR A 328 -13.65 -33.54 18.88
C TYR A 328 -13.46 -32.08 19.26
N GLY A 329 -14.47 -31.40 19.76
CA GLY A 329 -14.48 -29.99 20.07
C GLY A 329 -14.73 -29.09 18.84
N MET A 330 -15.01 -27.80 19.11
CA MET A 330 -15.23 -26.78 18.08
C MET A 330 -13.95 -26.43 17.33
N VAL A 331 -12.80 -26.58 17.99
CA VAL A 331 -11.49 -26.23 17.42
C VAL A 331 -10.78 -27.53 17.04
N SER A 332 -11.18 -28.13 15.93
CA SER A 332 -10.66 -29.41 15.49
C SER A 332 -10.67 -29.54 13.96
N GLU A 333 -9.91 -30.52 13.46
CA GLU A 333 -9.94 -30.88 12.04
C GLU A 333 -11.34 -31.35 11.61
N HIS A 334 -12.00 -32.15 12.45
CA HIS A 334 -13.34 -32.65 12.16
C HIS A 334 -14.37 -31.50 12.06
N CYS A 335 -14.32 -30.55 12.99
CA CYS A 335 -15.20 -29.40 12.95
C CYS A 335 -14.89 -28.54 11.71
N ALA A 336 -13.62 -28.26 11.39
CA ALA A 336 -13.23 -27.49 10.21
C ALA A 336 -13.72 -28.18 8.92
N TYR A 337 -13.57 -29.49 8.81
CA TYR A 337 -14.06 -30.27 7.66
C TYR A 337 -15.57 -30.11 7.47
N GLN A 338 -16.35 -30.35 8.55
CA GLN A 338 -17.80 -30.23 8.48
C GLN A 338 -18.24 -28.81 8.16
N MET A 339 -17.61 -27.80 8.74
CA MET A 339 -17.90 -26.40 8.43
C MET A 339 -17.71 -26.11 6.95
N ALA A 340 -16.60 -26.52 6.33
CA ALA A 340 -16.31 -26.27 4.92
C ALA A 340 -17.28 -27.04 3.99
N LYS A 341 -17.53 -28.32 4.26
CA LYS A 341 -18.47 -29.18 3.53
C LYS A 341 -19.88 -28.60 3.55
N HIS A 342 -20.38 -28.25 4.72
CA HIS A 342 -21.73 -27.72 4.88
C HIS A 342 -21.89 -26.32 4.28
N ALA A 343 -20.89 -25.45 4.39
CA ALA A 343 -20.91 -24.15 3.70
C ALA A 343 -21.02 -24.34 2.18
N LYS A 344 -20.17 -25.19 1.60
CA LYS A 344 -20.26 -25.52 0.16
C LYS A 344 -21.67 -25.97 -0.25
N ASN A 345 -22.23 -26.93 0.50
CA ASN A 345 -23.52 -27.54 0.18
C ASN A 345 -24.69 -26.55 0.31
N LYS A 346 -24.70 -25.74 1.40
CA LYS A 346 -25.78 -24.75 1.63
C LYS A 346 -25.85 -23.65 0.57
N PHE A 347 -24.73 -23.29 0.00
CA PHE A 347 -24.65 -22.29 -1.05
C PHE A 347 -24.59 -22.87 -2.48
N ASP A 348 -24.63 -24.18 -2.62
CA ASP A 348 -24.42 -24.87 -3.91
C ASP A 348 -23.19 -24.33 -4.64
N ALA A 349 -22.07 -24.27 -3.91
CA ALA A 349 -20.80 -23.75 -4.41
C ALA A 349 -19.91 -24.89 -4.94
N THR A 350 -18.93 -24.56 -5.79
CA THR A 350 -17.90 -25.53 -6.22
C THR A 350 -16.98 -25.90 -5.08
N TYR A 351 -16.61 -24.91 -4.26
CA TYR A 351 -15.68 -25.05 -3.14
C TYR A 351 -16.28 -24.52 -1.84
N GLY A 352 -15.85 -25.12 -0.72
CA GLY A 352 -16.09 -24.61 0.61
C GLY A 352 -14.77 -24.30 1.32
N ILE A 353 -14.73 -23.25 2.12
CA ILE A 353 -13.61 -22.97 3.01
C ILE A 353 -14.12 -22.69 4.41
N SER A 354 -13.37 -23.14 5.44
CA SER A 354 -13.73 -22.89 6.82
C SER A 354 -12.56 -22.45 7.67
N PHE A 355 -12.89 -21.72 8.76
CA PHE A 355 -11.95 -21.20 9.73
C PHE A 355 -12.48 -21.45 11.13
N THR A 356 -11.83 -22.33 11.90
CA THR A 356 -12.11 -22.50 13.32
C THR A 356 -10.82 -22.44 14.13
N GLY A 357 -10.85 -21.89 15.36
CA GLY A 357 -9.64 -21.74 16.15
C GLY A 357 -9.77 -20.81 17.34
N VAL A 358 -8.69 -20.72 18.11
CA VAL A 358 -8.58 -19.94 19.35
C VAL A 358 -7.87 -18.61 19.05
N ALA A 359 -8.64 -17.53 18.95
CA ALA A 359 -8.06 -16.20 18.72
C ALA A 359 -7.53 -15.52 20.01
N GLY A 360 -7.92 -16.01 21.19
CA GLY A 360 -7.56 -15.45 22.47
C GLY A 360 -8.54 -14.38 22.99
N PRO A 361 -8.34 -13.80 24.21
CA PRO A 361 -7.09 -13.91 24.98
C PRO A 361 -6.88 -15.24 25.69
N ASP A 362 -7.96 -15.99 25.96
CA ASP A 362 -7.91 -17.24 26.72
C ASP A 362 -7.79 -18.46 25.80
N GLU A 363 -7.23 -19.53 26.33
CA GLU A 363 -7.26 -20.85 25.69
C GLU A 363 -8.70 -21.41 25.63
N LEU A 364 -8.94 -22.34 24.73
CA LEU A 364 -10.24 -22.98 24.55
C LEU A 364 -10.06 -24.47 24.27
N GLU A 365 -10.84 -25.32 24.97
CA GLU A 365 -10.80 -26.79 24.80
C GLU A 365 -9.39 -27.38 24.98
N GLY A 366 -8.57 -26.81 25.87
CA GLY A 366 -7.19 -27.21 26.09
C GLY A 366 -6.25 -26.93 24.95
N LYS A 367 -6.62 -25.99 24.06
CA LYS A 367 -5.80 -25.54 22.95
C LYS A 367 -5.33 -24.11 23.17
N ASP A 368 -4.04 -23.89 22.89
CA ASP A 368 -3.39 -22.60 23.05
C ASP A 368 -3.98 -21.54 22.12
N VAL A 369 -3.88 -20.28 22.57
CA VAL A 369 -4.19 -19.12 21.73
C VAL A 369 -3.34 -19.13 20.46
N GLY A 370 -3.99 -18.95 19.33
CA GLY A 370 -3.36 -18.99 18.01
C GLY A 370 -3.52 -20.33 17.29
N THR A 371 -4.02 -21.37 17.95
CA THR A 371 -4.36 -22.63 17.28
C THR A 371 -5.54 -22.42 16.33
N VAL A 372 -5.34 -22.68 15.05
CA VAL A 372 -6.35 -22.49 13.99
C VAL A 372 -6.35 -23.67 13.04
N TYR A 373 -7.53 -24.17 12.71
CA TYR A 373 -7.74 -25.15 11.65
C TYR A 373 -8.47 -24.48 10.48
N ILE A 374 -7.95 -24.69 9.27
CA ILE A 374 -8.51 -24.19 8.02
C ILE A 374 -8.74 -25.39 7.11
N CYS A 375 -9.95 -25.54 6.61
CA CYS A 375 -10.29 -26.59 5.64
C CYS A 375 -10.72 -25.96 4.33
N PHE A 376 -10.09 -26.35 3.23
CA PHE A 376 -10.57 -26.12 1.87
C PHE A 376 -11.13 -27.42 1.33
N TYR A 377 -12.39 -27.41 0.94
CA TYR A 377 -13.16 -28.60 0.58
C TYR A 377 -13.73 -28.50 -0.85
N HIS A 378 -13.49 -29.50 -1.65
CA HIS A 378 -14.09 -29.71 -2.96
C HIS A 378 -15.04 -30.91 -2.98
N SER A 379 -14.55 -32.08 -2.54
CA SER A 379 -15.32 -33.34 -2.41
C SER A 379 -14.78 -34.17 -1.26
N GLU A 380 -15.42 -35.31 -0.97
CA GLU A 380 -14.99 -36.22 0.11
C GLU A 380 -13.58 -36.77 -0.08
N ASP A 381 -13.19 -36.99 -1.34
CA ASP A 381 -11.85 -37.47 -1.70
C ASP A 381 -10.86 -36.34 -2.03
N ASN A 382 -11.33 -35.10 -2.03
CA ASN A 382 -10.54 -33.94 -2.46
C ASN A 382 -10.78 -32.74 -1.55
N TYR A 383 -10.04 -32.70 -0.45
CA TYR A 383 -10.02 -31.59 0.48
C TYR A 383 -8.62 -31.44 1.09
N LYS A 384 -8.37 -30.30 1.69
CA LYS A 384 -7.13 -30.03 2.38
C LYS A 384 -7.44 -29.36 3.72
N ILE A 385 -6.89 -29.92 4.81
CA ILE A 385 -6.98 -29.33 6.14
C ILE A 385 -5.56 -29.03 6.61
N GLU A 386 -5.36 -27.84 7.17
CA GLU A 386 -4.09 -27.46 7.76
C GLU A 386 -4.34 -26.84 9.16
N GLN A 387 -3.49 -27.25 10.10
CA GLN A 387 -3.40 -26.65 11.42
C GLN A 387 -2.30 -25.60 11.43
N PHE A 388 -2.59 -24.43 11.97
CA PHE A 388 -1.64 -23.34 12.17
C PHE A 388 -1.55 -22.96 13.64
N SER A 389 -0.38 -22.44 14.03
CA SER A 389 -0.17 -21.82 15.34
C SER A 389 0.35 -20.39 15.13
N PHE A 390 -0.41 -19.42 15.63
CA PHE A 390 -0.09 -17.99 15.54
C PHE A 390 0.04 -17.39 16.95
N PRO A 391 1.19 -17.53 17.63
CA PRO A 391 1.37 -17.05 19.00
C PRO A 391 1.42 -15.51 19.06
N LYS A 392 0.31 -14.86 18.78
CA LYS A 392 0.14 -13.42 18.68
C LYS A 392 -1.19 -12.97 19.26
N ASN A 393 -1.43 -11.66 19.26
CA ASN A 393 -2.70 -11.10 19.68
C ASN A 393 -3.85 -11.49 18.74
N ARG A 394 -5.08 -11.37 19.27
CA ARG A 394 -6.34 -11.73 18.58
C ARG A 394 -6.47 -11.18 17.17
N GLU A 395 -6.07 -9.92 16.97
CA GLU A 395 -6.17 -9.24 15.68
C GLU A 395 -5.27 -9.90 14.62
N ILE A 396 -4.03 -10.18 15.00
CA ILE A 396 -3.03 -10.84 14.14
C ILE A 396 -3.44 -12.26 13.82
N VAL A 397 -3.95 -13.02 14.83
CA VAL A 397 -4.43 -14.41 14.62
C VAL A 397 -5.52 -14.42 13.54
N ARG A 398 -6.53 -13.56 13.67
CA ARG A 398 -7.65 -13.46 12.72
C ARG A 398 -7.19 -13.08 11.31
N ASN A 399 -6.32 -12.07 11.17
CA ASN A 399 -5.79 -11.62 9.89
C ASN A 399 -4.93 -12.69 9.21
N ARG A 400 -4.04 -13.34 9.96
CA ARG A 400 -3.20 -14.42 9.43
C ARG A 400 -4.00 -15.63 9.01
N SER A 401 -5.09 -15.96 9.73
CA SER A 401 -5.99 -17.04 9.35
C SER A 401 -6.58 -16.81 7.96
N VAL A 402 -7.08 -15.61 7.68
CA VAL A 402 -7.61 -15.28 6.35
C VAL A 402 -6.53 -15.40 5.27
N LYS A 403 -5.34 -14.85 5.51
CA LYS A 403 -4.21 -14.93 4.56
C LYS A 403 -3.79 -16.37 4.29
N LYS A 404 -3.76 -17.23 5.32
CA LYS A 404 -3.46 -18.66 5.14
C LYS A 404 -4.56 -19.40 4.39
N GLY A 405 -5.84 -19.05 4.63
CA GLY A 405 -6.94 -19.58 3.83
C GLY A 405 -6.83 -19.21 2.35
N LEU A 406 -6.52 -17.95 2.04
CA LEU A 406 -6.28 -17.51 0.65
C LEU A 406 -5.06 -18.23 0.03
N ALA A 407 -3.99 -18.45 0.82
CA ALA A 407 -2.84 -19.23 0.37
C ALA A 407 -3.22 -20.67 0.02
N LEU A 408 -4.03 -21.31 0.86
CA LEU A 408 -4.50 -22.67 0.68
C LEU A 408 -5.33 -22.82 -0.61
N ILE A 409 -6.26 -21.86 -0.84
CA ILE A 409 -7.05 -21.78 -2.06
C ILE A 409 -6.12 -21.65 -3.27
N TYR A 410 -5.23 -20.67 -3.28
CA TYR A 410 -4.33 -20.41 -4.40
C TYR A 410 -3.45 -21.60 -4.75
N GLN A 411 -2.83 -22.23 -3.74
CA GLN A 411 -1.99 -23.42 -3.93
C GLN A 411 -2.78 -24.60 -4.51
N TYR A 412 -4.03 -24.79 -4.04
CA TYR A 412 -4.90 -25.83 -4.56
C TYR A 412 -5.25 -25.56 -6.03
N LEU A 413 -5.68 -24.34 -6.36
CA LEU A 413 -6.05 -23.95 -7.71
C LEU A 413 -4.87 -24.06 -8.67
N LYS A 414 -3.67 -23.62 -8.25
CA LYS A 414 -2.44 -23.71 -9.06
C LYS A 414 -2.01 -25.14 -9.35
N LYS A 415 -2.23 -26.07 -8.42
CA LYS A 415 -1.78 -27.47 -8.54
C LYS A 415 -2.71 -28.32 -9.40
N ASN A 416 -3.99 -27.97 -9.50
CA ASN A 416 -5.00 -28.81 -10.14
C ASN A 416 -5.45 -28.27 -11.50
N HIS A 417 -4.79 -27.23 -11.99
CA HIS A 417 -5.04 -26.60 -13.29
C HIS A 417 -3.73 -26.06 -13.90
#